data_e030c084e882fe1a73854d0a8ae11321
#
_entry.id   e030c084e882fe1a73854d0a8ae11321
#
_cell.length_a   1.000
_cell.length_b   1.000
_cell.length_c   1.000
_cell.angle_alpha   90.00
_cell.angle_beta   90.00
_cell.angle_gamma   90.00
#
_symmetry.space_group_name_H-M   'P 1'
#
loop_
_entity.id
_entity.type
_entity.pdbx_description
1 polymer ?
#
loop_
_entity_poly.entity_id
_entity_poly.type
_entity_poly.pdbx_seq_one_letter_code
_entity_poly.pdbx_strand_id
1 'polypeptide(L)'
;MEIKRVFDLLDNYVEKYPNQQEALAGKKNGQWVKYSSRSYKEHADILSYALIELGIEKGDKVAMILTNRPEWNMLDMAISQVGAINVPVYPTISEDDYRYILHDCDAKMVIIDGLSVMNKVTNILPDAPNVKMVYTMVDREKYPYFDQLLQMGKEHPHVDELKARKAAVNEMECATIIYTSGTTGTPKGVMLSHHNLMNQFPNFHYTISDTSNKAFSFLPVCHAYERALNYCYQYRGMSIYYAESLGTIANDMREIHPTMMCAVPRVLERFYEAIYQSGKKQKGIARTIFFWALHLGERYKIDSTSRHWFYDWKLSIADKLVYSKIRANIGAENFDIIVSGAAAISQKIAGFFSAIKMPVFEGYGLTETSPVIAVSNRNPHGREVGYVGQPLPGTEVKIADNGEICCRGHNVMMGYYKHPELTKEVIDEEGWFHTGDMGEIDQYNRLRITGRIKSLFKTSGGKYINPDVIEAKFCASKLIEQCLVVGENQKFAGALIIPSFTDLKAWCAEEKIPYTTNAEMIQNAEVMKRFAKEVNEQNKGLGETEKVKKYVLLADEWSIANGLLTPTLKAKRKVIIAKYKDLIDSMFA
;
A
#
# COMPACT_ATOMS: atom_id res chain seq x y z
N MET A 1 -0.12 0.38 -30.76
CA MET A 1 0.37 -0.97 -30.39
C MET A 1 -0.51 -1.53 -29.28
N GLU A 2 -0.83 -2.82 -29.30
CA GLU A 2 -1.51 -3.49 -28.19
C GLU A 2 -0.47 -3.83 -27.11
N ILE A 3 -0.75 -3.48 -25.85
CA ILE A 3 0.16 -3.72 -24.74
C ILE A 3 -0.26 -5.02 -24.07
N LYS A 4 0.55 -6.06 -24.22
CA LYS A 4 0.30 -7.40 -23.69
C LYS A 4 1.30 -7.82 -22.61
N ARG A 5 2.52 -7.28 -22.70
CA ARG A 5 3.63 -7.62 -21.79
C ARG A 5 4.11 -6.38 -21.07
N VAL A 6 4.68 -6.55 -19.89
CA VAL A 6 5.14 -5.44 -19.06
C VAL A 6 6.07 -4.48 -19.81
N PHE A 7 7.03 -5.01 -20.55
CA PHE A 7 7.99 -4.21 -21.29
C PHE A 7 7.41 -3.52 -22.56
N ASP A 8 6.22 -3.89 -23.02
CA ASP A 8 5.54 -3.18 -24.11
C ASP A 8 5.18 -1.74 -23.70
N LEU A 9 5.15 -1.46 -22.38
CA LEU A 9 4.98 -0.10 -21.84
C LEU A 9 6.09 0.86 -22.28
N LEU A 10 7.33 0.37 -22.48
CA LEU A 10 8.44 1.21 -22.96
C LEU A 10 8.18 1.73 -24.35
N ASP A 11 7.79 0.83 -25.26
CA ASP A 11 7.51 1.18 -26.65
C ASP A 11 6.25 2.08 -26.73
N ASN A 12 5.19 1.79 -25.96
CA ASN A 12 4.02 2.65 -25.83
C ASN A 12 4.38 4.07 -25.35
N TYR A 13 5.30 4.18 -24.39
CA TYR A 13 5.72 5.47 -23.86
C TYR A 13 6.44 6.32 -24.91
N VAL A 14 7.34 5.69 -25.67
CA VAL A 14 8.10 6.38 -26.72
C VAL A 14 7.21 6.71 -27.94
N GLU A 15 6.31 5.80 -28.35
CA GLU A 15 5.48 5.99 -29.54
C GLU A 15 4.33 6.98 -29.30
N LYS A 16 3.58 6.83 -28.20
CA LYS A 16 2.42 7.69 -27.93
C LYS A 16 2.80 9.01 -27.25
N TYR A 17 3.89 9.03 -26.49
CA TYR A 17 4.31 10.19 -25.71
C TYR A 17 5.77 10.59 -25.99
N PRO A 18 6.15 10.82 -27.27
CA PRO A 18 7.54 11.05 -27.68
C PRO A 18 8.16 12.31 -27.07
N ASN A 19 7.33 13.26 -26.63
CA ASN A 19 7.76 14.53 -26.03
C ASN A 19 7.79 14.49 -24.49
N GLN A 20 7.55 13.31 -23.86
CA GLN A 20 7.61 13.18 -22.41
C GLN A 20 9.06 13.26 -21.91
N GLN A 21 9.40 14.43 -21.34
CA GLN A 21 10.76 14.72 -20.87
C GLN A 21 11.00 14.26 -19.42
N GLU A 22 9.95 13.97 -18.69
CA GLU A 22 9.97 13.66 -17.25
C GLU A 22 9.20 12.37 -16.99
N ALA A 23 9.44 11.31 -17.77
CA ALA A 23 8.76 10.03 -17.62
C ALA A 23 8.99 9.44 -16.22
N LEU A 24 10.24 9.46 -15.76
CA LEU A 24 10.63 9.08 -14.40
C LEU A 24 11.46 10.20 -13.77
N ALA A 25 11.28 10.45 -12.47
CA ALA A 25 12.08 11.41 -11.73
C ALA A 25 12.36 10.93 -10.30
N GLY A 26 13.60 11.07 -9.84
CA GLY A 26 14.03 10.77 -8.48
C GLY A 26 15.04 11.79 -7.97
N LYS A 27 15.16 11.96 -6.66
CA LYS A 27 16.17 12.85 -6.10
C LYS A 27 17.53 12.17 -5.97
N LYS A 28 18.58 12.88 -6.36
CA LYS A 28 19.97 12.54 -6.10
C LYS A 28 20.65 13.76 -5.50
N ASN A 29 21.16 13.64 -4.29
CA ASN A 29 21.74 14.77 -3.53
C ASN A 29 20.78 15.98 -3.41
N GLY A 30 19.50 15.73 -3.16
CA GLY A 30 18.47 16.74 -2.99
C GLY A 30 17.98 17.40 -4.29
N GLN A 31 18.47 17.00 -5.47
CA GLN A 31 18.06 17.53 -6.76
C GLN A 31 17.30 16.48 -7.59
N TRP A 32 16.24 16.90 -8.28
CA TRP A 32 15.49 16.04 -9.17
C TRP A 32 16.28 15.69 -10.43
N VAL A 33 16.61 14.41 -10.57
CA VAL A 33 17.13 13.82 -11.82
C VAL A 33 15.96 13.26 -12.58
N LYS A 34 15.78 13.70 -13.83
CA LYS A 34 14.64 13.39 -14.69
C LYS A 34 15.11 12.59 -15.90
N TYR A 35 14.29 11.60 -16.25
CA TYR A 35 14.52 10.74 -17.42
C TYR A 35 13.35 10.89 -18.37
N SER A 36 13.63 11.19 -19.66
CA SER A 36 12.60 11.20 -20.69
C SER A 36 12.14 9.77 -21.00
N SER A 37 11.01 9.64 -21.70
CA SER A 37 10.53 8.33 -22.18
C SER A 37 11.59 7.58 -23.02
N ARG A 38 12.34 8.31 -23.86
CA ARG A 38 13.44 7.75 -24.67
C ARG A 38 14.62 7.32 -23.80
N SER A 39 15.06 8.20 -22.88
CA SER A 39 16.17 7.87 -21.98
C SER A 39 15.81 6.69 -21.07
N TYR A 40 14.57 6.60 -20.59
CA TYR A 40 14.10 5.46 -19.82
C TYR A 40 14.20 4.15 -20.60
N LYS A 41 13.69 4.14 -21.86
CA LYS A 41 13.80 2.97 -22.73
C LYS A 41 15.25 2.60 -22.99
N GLU A 42 16.12 3.57 -23.32
CA GLU A 42 17.54 3.35 -23.57
C GLU A 42 18.24 2.71 -22.38
N HIS A 43 18.00 3.19 -21.15
CA HIS A 43 18.56 2.58 -19.94
C HIS A 43 18.07 1.15 -19.73
N ALA A 44 16.78 0.90 -19.95
CA ALA A 44 16.23 -0.46 -19.85
C ALA A 44 16.84 -1.41 -20.88
N ASP A 45 17.04 -0.97 -22.12
CA ASP A 45 17.69 -1.76 -23.18
C ASP A 45 19.16 -2.06 -22.82
N ILE A 46 19.92 -1.06 -22.37
CA ILE A 46 21.31 -1.22 -21.92
C ILE A 46 21.41 -2.22 -20.75
N LEU A 47 20.53 -2.11 -19.77
CA LEU A 47 20.47 -3.05 -18.66
C LEU A 47 20.11 -4.47 -19.11
N SER A 48 19.25 -4.60 -20.13
CA SER A 48 18.93 -5.90 -20.75
C SER A 48 20.19 -6.51 -21.39
N TYR A 49 21.01 -5.71 -22.08
CA TYR A 49 22.28 -6.20 -22.64
C TYR A 49 23.23 -6.69 -21.55
N ALA A 50 23.33 -5.96 -20.45
CA ALA A 50 24.15 -6.39 -19.30
C ALA A 50 23.65 -7.71 -18.70
N LEU A 51 22.31 -7.89 -18.58
CA LEU A 51 21.74 -9.14 -18.09
C LEU A 51 22.02 -10.31 -19.06
N ILE A 52 21.99 -10.08 -20.36
CA ILE A 52 22.35 -11.09 -21.38
C ILE A 52 23.84 -11.46 -21.24
N GLU A 53 24.71 -10.47 -21.15
CA GLU A 53 26.16 -10.67 -20.98
C GLU A 53 26.50 -11.46 -19.71
N LEU A 54 25.75 -11.23 -18.63
CA LEU A 54 25.83 -11.97 -17.37
C LEU A 54 25.22 -13.38 -17.44
N GLY A 55 24.68 -13.81 -18.59
CA GLY A 55 24.08 -15.11 -18.77
C GLY A 55 22.75 -15.29 -18.02
N ILE A 56 22.01 -14.22 -17.81
CA ILE A 56 20.63 -14.32 -17.32
C ILE A 56 19.75 -14.87 -18.44
N GLU A 57 19.08 -15.97 -18.18
CA GLU A 57 18.25 -16.68 -19.14
C GLU A 57 16.75 -16.53 -18.85
N LYS A 58 15.92 -16.88 -19.82
CA LYS A 58 14.46 -16.94 -19.68
C LYS A 58 14.07 -17.82 -18.49
N GLY A 59 13.25 -17.29 -17.59
CA GLY A 59 12.78 -17.98 -16.39
C GLY A 59 13.73 -17.89 -15.19
N ASP A 60 14.94 -17.36 -15.33
CA ASP A 60 15.82 -17.05 -14.19
C ASP A 60 15.17 -16.01 -13.29
N LYS A 61 15.40 -16.08 -11.98
CA LYS A 61 14.84 -15.14 -11.02
C LYS A 61 15.91 -14.12 -10.63
N VAL A 62 15.53 -12.84 -10.77
CA VAL A 62 16.31 -11.69 -10.32
C VAL A 62 15.59 -11.05 -9.15
N ALA A 63 16.17 -11.13 -7.96
CA ALA A 63 15.60 -10.51 -6.77
C ALA A 63 16.01 -9.04 -6.68
N MET A 64 15.04 -8.17 -6.45
CA MET A 64 15.24 -6.73 -6.29
C MET A 64 14.86 -6.29 -4.88
N ILE A 65 15.83 -5.89 -4.07
CA ILE A 65 15.66 -5.40 -2.70
C ILE A 65 15.99 -3.91 -2.68
N LEU A 66 15.13 -3.11 -3.30
CA LEU A 66 15.36 -1.70 -3.61
C LEU A 66 14.29 -0.81 -3.02
N THR A 67 14.68 0.41 -2.63
CA THR A 67 13.76 1.51 -2.37
C THR A 67 13.20 2.09 -3.66
N ASN A 68 12.13 2.89 -3.56
CA ASN A 68 11.51 3.54 -4.72
C ASN A 68 12.50 4.49 -5.41
N ARG A 69 12.68 4.30 -6.72
CA ARG A 69 13.59 5.10 -7.54
C ARG A 69 13.40 4.82 -9.02
N PRO A 70 13.80 5.74 -9.94
CA PRO A 70 13.69 5.51 -11.39
C PRO A 70 14.34 4.20 -11.86
N GLU A 71 15.50 3.87 -11.31
CA GLU A 71 16.29 2.69 -11.68
C GLU A 71 15.56 1.37 -11.33
N TRP A 72 14.61 1.41 -10.38
CA TRP A 72 13.75 0.27 -10.07
C TRP A 72 12.94 -0.15 -11.32
N ASN A 73 12.29 0.83 -11.98
CA ASN A 73 11.53 0.54 -13.20
C ASN A 73 12.44 0.18 -14.38
N MET A 74 13.61 0.79 -14.49
CA MET A 74 14.57 0.43 -15.55
C MET A 74 14.99 -1.04 -15.45
N LEU A 75 15.30 -1.50 -14.24
CA LEU A 75 15.65 -2.90 -13.96
C LEU A 75 14.46 -3.84 -14.16
N ASP A 76 13.27 -3.48 -13.71
CA ASP A 76 12.05 -4.27 -13.89
C ASP A 76 11.75 -4.52 -15.37
N MET A 77 11.86 -3.48 -16.19
CA MET A 77 11.73 -3.61 -17.65
C MET A 77 12.84 -4.45 -18.27
N ALA A 78 14.09 -4.26 -17.83
CA ALA A 78 15.21 -5.03 -18.34
C ALA A 78 15.08 -6.53 -18.06
N ILE A 79 14.74 -6.88 -16.82
CA ILE A 79 14.48 -8.26 -16.39
C ILE A 79 13.36 -8.88 -17.24
N SER A 80 12.28 -8.13 -17.43
CA SER A 80 11.12 -8.54 -18.21
C SER A 80 11.47 -8.72 -19.70
N GLN A 81 12.27 -7.83 -20.29
CA GLN A 81 12.68 -7.90 -21.71
C GLN A 81 13.51 -9.14 -22.05
N VAL A 82 14.36 -9.59 -21.12
CA VAL A 82 15.18 -10.82 -21.32
C VAL A 82 14.40 -12.11 -21.02
N GLY A 83 13.13 -11.99 -20.59
CA GLY A 83 12.28 -13.12 -20.22
C GLY A 83 12.57 -13.70 -18.84
N ALA A 84 13.36 -13.02 -18.02
CA ALA A 84 13.58 -13.38 -16.63
C ALA A 84 12.41 -12.94 -15.73
N ILE A 85 12.34 -13.49 -14.52
CA ILE A 85 11.26 -13.24 -13.57
C ILE A 85 11.77 -12.30 -12.48
N ASN A 86 11.09 -11.14 -12.32
CA ASN A 86 11.39 -10.21 -11.25
C ASN A 86 10.82 -10.71 -9.93
N VAL A 87 11.65 -10.77 -8.88
CA VAL A 87 11.25 -11.07 -7.50
C VAL A 87 11.48 -9.82 -6.64
N PRO A 88 10.48 -8.94 -6.54
CA PRO A 88 10.60 -7.73 -5.74
C PRO A 88 10.45 -8.06 -4.25
N VAL A 89 11.40 -7.59 -3.44
CA VAL A 89 11.44 -7.88 -2.01
C VAL A 89 11.55 -6.58 -1.22
N TYR A 90 10.83 -6.52 -0.08
CA TYR A 90 10.88 -5.35 0.79
C TYR A 90 12.27 -5.14 1.41
N PRO A 91 12.82 -3.91 1.40
CA PRO A 91 14.09 -3.61 2.06
C PRO A 91 14.06 -3.71 3.59
N THR A 92 12.87 -3.83 4.17
CA THR A 92 12.63 -3.74 5.62
C THR A 92 12.35 -5.04 6.32
N ILE A 93 12.35 -6.18 5.62
CA ILE A 93 12.08 -7.49 6.21
C ILE A 93 13.27 -8.03 7.04
N SER A 94 13.01 -9.10 7.76
CA SER A 94 14.03 -9.79 8.57
C SER A 94 15.07 -10.50 7.71
N GLU A 95 16.20 -10.86 8.32
CA GLU A 95 17.23 -11.68 7.66
C GLU A 95 16.71 -13.09 7.34
N ASP A 96 15.89 -13.66 8.22
CA ASP A 96 15.27 -14.97 8.00
C ASP A 96 14.27 -14.97 6.84
N ASP A 97 13.50 -13.87 6.67
CA ASP A 97 12.62 -13.71 5.53
C ASP A 97 13.43 -13.61 4.22
N TYR A 98 14.56 -12.88 4.20
CA TYR A 98 15.46 -12.87 3.03
C TYR A 98 16.01 -14.25 2.71
N ARG A 99 16.49 -14.97 3.74
CA ARG A 99 17.01 -16.33 3.59
C ARG A 99 15.97 -17.24 2.94
N TYR A 100 14.75 -17.21 3.48
CA TYR A 100 13.65 -18.00 2.95
C TYR A 100 13.32 -17.64 1.49
N ILE A 101 13.11 -16.36 1.20
CA ILE A 101 12.68 -15.90 -0.13
C ILE A 101 13.73 -16.20 -1.19
N LEU A 102 15.01 -15.89 -0.94
CA LEU A 102 16.08 -16.10 -1.92
C LEU A 102 16.34 -17.59 -2.19
N HIS A 103 16.17 -18.42 -1.17
CA HIS A 103 16.27 -19.87 -1.31
C HIS A 103 15.05 -20.44 -2.06
N ASP A 104 13.83 -20.05 -1.65
CA ASP A 104 12.59 -20.60 -2.23
C ASP A 104 12.44 -20.23 -3.70
N CYS A 105 12.72 -18.98 -4.09
CA CYS A 105 12.61 -18.55 -5.48
C CYS A 105 13.79 -18.98 -6.35
N ASP A 106 14.83 -19.62 -5.82
CA ASP A 106 16.06 -19.97 -6.56
C ASP A 106 16.66 -18.73 -7.26
N ALA A 107 16.77 -17.62 -6.54
CA ALA A 107 17.29 -16.38 -7.11
C ALA A 107 18.71 -16.58 -7.67
N LYS A 108 18.93 -16.24 -8.95
CA LYS A 108 20.24 -16.31 -9.60
C LYS A 108 21.06 -15.04 -9.42
N MET A 109 20.36 -13.89 -9.35
CA MET A 109 20.94 -12.58 -9.16
C MET A 109 20.14 -11.81 -8.10
N VAL A 110 20.85 -11.00 -7.30
CA VAL A 110 20.23 -10.11 -6.30
C VAL A 110 20.75 -8.70 -6.50
N ILE A 111 19.84 -7.72 -6.60
CA ILE A 111 20.16 -6.30 -6.67
C ILE A 111 19.65 -5.63 -5.40
N ILE A 112 20.55 -4.94 -4.67
CA ILE A 112 20.29 -4.43 -3.33
C ILE A 112 20.57 -2.94 -3.20
N ASP A 113 19.83 -2.26 -2.32
CA ASP A 113 20.06 -0.86 -1.95
C ASP A 113 20.20 -0.72 -0.43
N GLY A 114 21.20 0.09 -0.03
CA GLY A 114 21.45 0.41 1.36
C GLY A 114 22.34 -0.59 2.13
N LEU A 115 23.13 -0.04 3.05
CA LEU A 115 24.13 -0.78 3.82
C LEU A 115 23.50 -1.86 4.72
N SER A 116 22.36 -1.55 5.33
CA SER A 116 21.65 -2.52 6.19
C SER A 116 21.19 -3.75 5.42
N VAL A 117 20.65 -3.56 4.20
CA VAL A 117 20.23 -4.66 3.32
C VAL A 117 21.46 -5.46 2.86
N MET A 118 22.54 -4.77 2.47
CA MET A 118 23.79 -5.41 2.05
C MET A 118 24.34 -6.33 3.15
N ASN A 119 24.37 -5.89 4.39
CA ASN A 119 24.85 -6.70 5.51
C ASN A 119 23.99 -7.96 5.71
N LYS A 120 22.67 -7.80 5.74
CA LYS A 120 21.73 -8.93 5.88
C LYS A 120 21.88 -9.93 4.73
N VAL A 121 21.90 -9.46 3.48
CA VAL A 121 22.05 -10.32 2.31
C VAL A 121 23.40 -11.04 2.35
N THR A 122 24.49 -10.34 2.69
CA THR A 122 25.81 -10.97 2.82
C THR A 122 25.81 -12.13 3.81
N ASN A 123 25.17 -11.97 4.96
CA ASN A 123 25.13 -12.98 6.01
C ASN A 123 24.42 -14.27 5.54
N ILE A 124 23.41 -14.15 4.67
CA ILE A 124 22.59 -15.28 4.22
C ILE A 124 23.03 -15.93 2.91
N LEU A 125 23.99 -15.31 2.17
CA LEU A 125 24.47 -15.87 0.90
C LEU A 125 24.92 -17.34 1.00
N PRO A 126 25.58 -17.81 2.09
CA PRO A 126 25.91 -19.21 2.24
C PRO A 126 24.69 -20.15 2.21
N ASP A 127 23.51 -19.65 2.63
CA ASP A 127 22.25 -20.40 2.66
C ASP A 127 21.44 -20.25 1.36
N ALA A 128 21.91 -19.43 0.40
CA ALA A 128 21.29 -19.21 -0.89
C ALA A 128 22.24 -19.57 -2.06
N PRO A 129 22.58 -20.83 -2.25
CA PRO A 129 23.67 -21.28 -3.16
C PRO A 129 23.39 -21.00 -4.64
N ASN A 130 22.13 -20.72 -5.01
CA ASN A 130 21.73 -20.36 -6.37
C ASN A 130 22.04 -18.91 -6.71
N VAL A 131 22.25 -18.03 -5.71
CA VAL A 131 22.67 -16.64 -5.93
C VAL A 131 24.12 -16.62 -6.41
N LYS A 132 24.31 -16.32 -7.69
CA LYS A 132 25.64 -16.26 -8.32
C LYS A 132 26.16 -14.83 -8.42
N MET A 133 25.26 -13.84 -8.38
CA MET A 133 25.60 -12.43 -8.61
C MET A 133 24.85 -11.53 -7.62
N VAL A 134 25.59 -10.60 -7.04
CA VAL A 134 25.04 -9.56 -6.16
C VAL A 134 25.53 -8.21 -6.68
N TYR A 135 24.60 -7.28 -6.90
CA TYR A 135 24.88 -5.89 -7.31
C TYR A 135 24.30 -4.91 -6.32
N THR A 136 24.98 -3.80 -6.10
CA THR A 136 24.50 -2.69 -5.26
C THR A 136 24.09 -1.49 -6.11
N MET A 137 23.23 -0.62 -5.58
CA MET A 137 22.83 0.60 -6.30
C MET A 137 23.89 1.70 -6.26
N VAL A 138 24.79 1.64 -5.30
CA VAL A 138 25.92 2.57 -5.13
C VAL A 138 27.18 1.79 -4.85
N ASP A 139 28.34 2.37 -5.18
CA ASP A 139 29.64 1.78 -4.87
C ASP A 139 29.80 1.53 -3.36
N ARG A 140 30.12 0.27 -3.00
CA ARG A 140 30.31 -0.20 -1.63
C ARG A 140 31.55 -1.12 -1.50
N GLU A 141 32.47 -1.07 -2.45
CA GLU A 141 33.72 -1.83 -2.52
C GLU A 141 33.54 -3.37 -2.51
N LYS A 142 32.54 -3.89 -1.83
CA LYS A 142 32.32 -5.33 -1.65
C LYS A 142 31.69 -6.02 -2.85
N TYR A 143 30.78 -5.35 -3.53
CA TYR A 143 30.02 -5.87 -4.68
C TYR A 143 30.07 -4.88 -5.84
N PRO A 144 29.99 -5.37 -7.09
CA PRO A 144 29.79 -4.50 -8.24
C PRO A 144 28.49 -3.68 -8.08
N TYR A 145 28.43 -2.54 -8.73
CA TYR A 145 27.31 -1.62 -8.57
C TYR A 145 26.65 -1.22 -9.90
N PHE A 146 25.52 -0.54 -9.80
CA PHE A 146 24.60 -0.27 -10.90
C PHE A 146 25.26 0.39 -12.12
N ASP A 147 26.16 1.38 -11.92
CA ASP A 147 26.83 2.04 -13.05
C ASP A 147 27.74 1.08 -13.82
N GLN A 148 28.27 0.04 -13.16
CA GLN A 148 29.05 -1.02 -13.84
C GLN A 148 28.16 -1.92 -14.70
N LEU A 149 26.88 -2.17 -14.30
CA LEU A 149 25.92 -2.83 -15.17
C LEU A 149 25.62 -1.99 -16.42
N LEU A 150 25.41 -0.68 -16.24
CA LEU A 150 25.21 0.23 -17.37
C LEU A 150 26.43 0.28 -18.30
N GLN A 151 27.63 0.30 -17.73
CA GLN A 151 28.86 0.30 -18.53
C GLN A 151 28.99 -1.01 -19.31
N MET A 152 28.78 -2.15 -18.69
CA MET A 152 28.81 -3.47 -19.33
C MET A 152 27.84 -3.54 -20.52
N GLY A 153 26.58 -3.12 -20.33
CA GLY A 153 25.60 -3.15 -21.40
C GLY A 153 25.91 -2.20 -22.56
N LYS A 154 26.59 -1.07 -22.30
CA LYS A 154 27.09 -0.17 -23.35
C LYS A 154 28.24 -0.76 -24.14
N GLU A 155 29.14 -1.47 -23.46
CA GLU A 155 30.31 -2.12 -24.08
C GLU A 155 29.93 -3.37 -24.88
N HIS A 156 28.88 -4.08 -24.47
CA HIS A 156 28.37 -5.33 -25.08
C HIS A 156 26.92 -5.20 -25.52
N PRO A 157 26.59 -4.45 -26.59
CA PRO A 157 25.20 -4.27 -27.03
C PRO A 157 24.68 -5.54 -27.75
N HIS A 158 23.78 -6.26 -27.12
CA HIS A 158 23.14 -7.46 -27.65
C HIS A 158 21.79 -7.16 -28.34
N VAL A 159 21.80 -6.26 -29.33
CA VAL A 159 20.58 -5.71 -29.96
C VAL A 159 19.69 -6.80 -30.58
N ASP A 160 20.27 -7.67 -31.41
CA ASP A 160 19.51 -8.71 -32.12
C ASP A 160 19.03 -9.81 -31.18
N GLU A 161 19.85 -10.17 -30.20
CA GLU A 161 19.47 -11.15 -29.17
C GLU A 161 18.34 -10.62 -28.29
N LEU A 162 18.40 -9.37 -27.83
CA LEU A 162 17.32 -8.75 -27.07
C LEU A 162 16.02 -8.75 -27.86
N LYS A 163 16.09 -8.41 -29.15
CA LYS A 163 14.91 -8.45 -30.04
C LYS A 163 14.33 -9.87 -30.14
N ALA A 164 15.17 -10.87 -30.28
CA ALA A 164 14.75 -12.28 -30.32
C ALA A 164 14.13 -12.71 -28.97
N ARG A 165 14.74 -12.36 -27.85
CA ARG A 165 14.21 -12.67 -26.51
C ARG A 165 12.86 -12.00 -26.25
N LYS A 166 12.72 -10.70 -26.57
CA LYS A 166 11.43 -9.98 -26.48
C LYS A 166 10.34 -10.68 -27.31
N ALA A 167 10.67 -11.14 -28.52
CA ALA A 167 9.72 -11.86 -29.37
C ALA A 167 9.32 -13.23 -28.83
N ALA A 168 10.20 -13.88 -28.06
CA ALA A 168 9.97 -15.19 -27.46
C ALA A 168 9.18 -15.17 -26.15
N VAL A 169 8.95 -14.00 -25.54
CA VAL A 169 8.15 -13.87 -24.30
C VAL A 169 6.66 -13.84 -24.64
N ASN A 170 5.92 -14.80 -24.08
CA ASN A 170 4.45 -14.86 -24.20
C ASN A 170 3.78 -14.10 -23.04
N GLU A 171 2.64 -13.47 -23.31
CA GLU A 171 1.87 -12.72 -22.31
C GLU A 171 1.39 -13.55 -21.11
N MET A 172 1.20 -14.86 -21.32
CA MET A 172 0.77 -15.79 -20.27
C MET A 172 1.93 -16.32 -19.39
N GLU A 173 3.17 -15.98 -19.70
CA GLU A 173 4.32 -16.36 -18.89
C GLU A 173 4.42 -15.55 -17.60
N CYS A 174 5.02 -16.15 -16.58
CA CYS A 174 5.25 -15.51 -15.29
C CYS A 174 6.22 -14.32 -15.44
N ALA A 175 5.75 -13.12 -15.13
CA ALA A 175 6.54 -11.88 -15.15
C ALA A 175 7.17 -11.59 -13.79
N THR A 176 6.52 -12.02 -12.71
CA THR A 176 6.97 -11.71 -11.35
C THR A 176 6.45 -12.71 -10.32
N ILE A 177 7.24 -12.89 -9.26
CA ILE A 177 6.83 -13.62 -8.05
C ILE A 177 6.88 -12.65 -6.89
N ILE A 178 5.73 -12.32 -6.29
CA ILE A 178 5.63 -11.39 -5.17
C ILE A 178 5.35 -12.20 -3.89
N TYR A 179 6.27 -12.15 -2.94
CA TYR A 179 6.10 -12.86 -1.67
C TYR A 179 5.20 -12.08 -0.71
N THR A 180 4.15 -12.75 -0.23
CA THR A 180 3.20 -12.20 0.73
C THR A 180 3.30 -12.94 2.06
N SER A 181 3.23 -12.21 3.18
CA SER A 181 3.15 -12.83 4.51
C SER A 181 1.77 -13.44 4.69
N GLY A 182 1.67 -14.75 4.50
CA GLY A 182 0.43 -15.49 4.76
C GLY A 182 0.05 -15.51 6.26
N THR A 183 -1.19 -15.83 6.56
CA THR A 183 -1.69 -16.05 7.93
C THR A 183 -1.00 -17.22 8.65
N THR A 184 -0.28 -18.06 7.91
CA THR A 184 0.49 -19.24 8.40
C THR A 184 1.90 -18.88 8.88
N GLY A 185 2.38 -17.66 8.64
CA GLY A 185 3.70 -17.18 9.06
C GLY A 185 4.78 -17.29 7.99
N THR A 186 4.77 -18.31 7.14
CA THR A 186 5.74 -18.46 6.04
C THR A 186 5.28 -17.67 4.81
N PRO A 187 6.14 -16.83 4.19
CA PRO A 187 5.79 -16.09 2.99
C PRO A 187 5.44 -17.02 1.82
N LYS A 188 4.43 -16.66 1.02
CA LYS A 188 4.04 -17.40 -0.19
C LYS A 188 4.34 -16.57 -1.42
N GLY A 189 4.99 -17.15 -2.42
CA GLY A 189 5.31 -16.50 -3.69
C GLY A 189 4.11 -16.52 -4.64
N VAL A 190 3.47 -15.37 -4.83
CA VAL A 190 2.35 -15.20 -5.77
C VAL A 190 2.91 -15.01 -7.18
N MET A 191 2.60 -15.92 -8.10
CA MET A 191 3.01 -15.82 -9.51
C MET A 191 2.01 -15.01 -10.32
N LEU A 192 2.48 -13.93 -10.96
CA LEU A 192 1.68 -13.09 -11.84
C LEU A 192 2.27 -13.09 -13.25
N SER A 193 1.43 -13.37 -14.26
CA SER A 193 1.83 -13.30 -15.66
C SER A 193 1.86 -11.84 -16.15
N HIS A 194 2.48 -11.61 -17.30
CA HIS A 194 2.38 -10.33 -18.00
C HIS A 194 0.91 -9.97 -18.28
N HIS A 195 0.11 -10.96 -18.68
CA HIS A 195 -1.33 -10.79 -18.93
C HIS A 195 -2.08 -10.33 -17.69
N ASN A 196 -1.85 -10.96 -16.53
CA ASN A 196 -2.47 -10.56 -15.26
C ASN A 196 -2.21 -9.07 -14.96
N LEU A 197 -0.97 -8.63 -15.16
CA LEU A 197 -0.55 -7.26 -14.85
C LEU A 197 -1.09 -6.24 -15.86
N MET A 198 -1.09 -6.56 -17.17
CA MET A 198 -1.39 -5.57 -18.21
C MET A 198 -2.89 -5.43 -18.53
N ASN A 199 -3.70 -6.45 -18.24
CA ASN A 199 -5.12 -6.46 -18.61
C ASN A 199 -5.98 -5.45 -17.83
N GLN A 200 -5.52 -4.96 -16.68
CA GLN A 200 -6.30 -4.07 -15.82
C GLN A 200 -6.30 -2.61 -16.30
N PHE A 201 -5.21 -2.12 -16.90
CA PHE A 201 -4.97 -0.69 -17.10
C PHE A 201 -5.88 -0.01 -18.12
N PRO A 202 -6.34 -0.65 -19.20
CA PRO A 202 -7.31 -0.03 -20.10
C PRO A 202 -8.60 0.41 -19.39
N ASN A 203 -8.94 -0.25 -18.27
CA ASN A 203 -10.18 -0.03 -17.53
C ASN A 203 -10.10 1.12 -16.52
N PHE A 204 -8.92 1.66 -16.22
CA PHE A 204 -8.75 2.77 -15.27
C PHE A 204 -9.15 4.15 -15.81
N HIS A 205 -9.55 4.28 -17.08
CA HIS A 205 -10.01 5.55 -17.64
C HIS A 205 -11.29 6.07 -16.97
N TYR A 206 -12.09 5.21 -16.35
CA TYR A 206 -13.24 5.60 -15.53
C TYR A 206 -12.87 6.12 -14.14
N THR A 207 -11.63 5.91 -13.72
CA THR A 207 -11.15 6.29 -12.39
C THR A 207 -10.22 7.51 -12.47
N ILE A 208 -9.21 7.46 -13.34
CA ILE A 208 -8.19 8.50 -13.51
C ILE A 208 -8.56 9.37 -14.71
N SER A 209 -8.65 10.70 -14.51
CA SER A 209 -8.99 11.62 -15.60
C SER A 209 -7.83 11.82 -16.59
N ASP A 210 -8.13 12.29 -17.79
CA ASP A 210 -7.09 12.59 -18.79
C ASP A 210 -6.25 13.83 -18.43
N THR A 211 -6.68 14.61 -17.45
CA THR A 211 -5.92 15.73 -16.91
C THR A 211 -4.84 15.32 -15.92
N SER A 212 -4.90 14.09 -15.41
CA SER A 212 -3.85 13.54 -14.53
C SER A 212 -2.60 13.25 -15.34
N ASN A 213 -1.53 13.97 -15.07
CA ASN A 213 -0.29 13.89 -15.85
C ASN A 213 0.97 13.71 -14.99
N LYS A 214 0.87 13.86 -13.66
CA LYS A 214 2.02 13.78 -12.76
C LYS A 214 1.65 12.97 -11.51
N ALA A 215 2.24 11.78 -11.38
CA ALA A 215 2.05 10.89 -10.25
C ALA A 215 3.17 11.05 -9.23
N PHE A 216 2.81 10.99 -7.94
CA PHE A 216 3.76 10.96 -6.84
C PHE A 216 3.76 9.57 -6.19
N SER A 217 4.91 8.88 -6.27
CA SER A 217 5.09 7.50 -5.83
C SER A 217 5.95 7.47 -4.55
N PHE A 218 5.38 6.99 -3.45
CA PHE A 218 6.06 6.86 -2.15
C PHE A 218 5.72 5.56 -1.42
N LEU A 219 4.65 4.86 -1.81
CA LEU A 219 4.41 3.51 -1.31
C LEU A 219 5.40 2.54 -1.97
N PRO A 220 5.79 1.44 -1.29
CA PRO A 220 6.80 0.52 -1.83
C PRO A 220 6.42 -0.07 -3.19
N VAL A 221 7.23 0.19 -4.23
CA VAL A 221 6.99 -0.35 -5.59
C VAL A 221 7.16 -1.88 -5.65
N CYS A 222 7.85 -2.46 -4.67
CA CYS A 222 7.90 -3.93 -4.51
C CYS A 222 6.55 -4.54 -4.13
N HIS A 223 5.57 -3.74 -3.70
CA HIS A 223 4.20 -4.19 -3.42
C HIS A 223 3.33 -4.11 -4.67
N ALA A 224 2.49 -5.14 -4.89
CA ALA A 224 1.61 -5.22 -6.07
C ALA A 224 0.77 -3.95 -6.30
N TYR A 225 0.28 -3.31 -5.24
CA TYR A 225 -0.57 -2.12 -5.32
C TYR A 225 0.14 -0.92 -5.96
N GLU A 226 1.28 -0.49 -5.44
CA GLU A 226 2.03 0.65 -6.00
C GLU A 226 2.63 0.30 -7.36
N ARG A 227 3.08 -0.96 -7.55
CA ARG A 227 3.63 -1.42 -8.82
C ARG A 227 2.61 -1.38 -9.95
N ALA A 228 1.40 -1.87 -9.71
CA ALA A 228 0.33 -1.82 -10.71
C ALA A 228 0.00 -0.38 -11.10
N LEU A 229 -0.07 0.54 -10.14
CA LEU A 229 -0.30 1.94 -10.47
C LEU A 229 0.90 2.58 -11.18
N ASN A 230 2.15 2.20 -10.86
CA ASN A 230 3.31 2.62 -11.65
C ASN A 230 3.18 2.19 -13.12
N TYR A 231 2.70 0.98 -13.40
CA TYR A 231 2.42 0.54 -14.77
C TYR A 231 1.26 1.32 -15.40
N CYS A 232 0.21 1.61 -14.63
CA CYS A 232 -0.90 2.43 -15.09
C CYS A 232 -0.44 3.85 -15.47
N TYR A 233 0.45 4.46 -14.68
CA TYR A 233 1.03 5.77 -14.98
C TYR A 233 1.81 5.74 -16.30
N GLN A 234 2.63 4.71 -16.51
CA GLN A 234 3.39 4.52 -17.75
C GLN A 234 2.46 4.29 -18.95
N TYR A 235 1.42 3.46 -18.79
CA TYR A 235 0.40 3.22 -19.82
C TYR A 235 -0.25 4.52 -20.29
N ARG A 236 -0.47 5.47 -19.38
CA ARG A 236 -1.10 6.78 -19.62
C ARG A 236 -0.11 7.89 -19.98
N GLY A 237 1.19 7.62 -20.03
CA GLY A 237 2.21 8.61 -20.37
C GLY A 237 2.46 9.66 -19.30
N MET A 238 2.12 9.37 -18.04
CA MET A 238 2.29 10.29 -16.91
C MET A 238 3.75 10.37 -16.47
N SER A 239 4.16 11.52 -15.91
CA SER A 239 5.41 11.62 -15.18
C SER A 239 5.29 10.93 -13.82
N ILE A 240 6.29 10.15 -13.42
CA ILE A 240 6.36 9.47 -12.12
C ILE A 240 7.49 10.07 -11.29
N TYR A 241 7.15 10.67 -10.16
CA TYR A 241 8.11 11.26 -9.23
C TYR A 241 8.18 10.39 -7.97
N TYR A 242 9.37 9.87 -7.67
CA TYR A 242 9.62 9.05 -6.49
C TYR A 242 10.02 9.92 -5.31
N ALA A 243 9.32 9.79 -4.18
CA ALA A 243 9.70 10.47 -2.95
C ALA A 243 11.10 10.05 -2.50
N GLU A 244 11.90 10.99 -2.03
CA GLU A 244 13.22 10.70 -1.49
C GLU A 244 13.13 9.86 -0.20
N SER A 245 12.13 10.16 0.64
CA SER A 245 11.82 9.39 1.85
C SER A 245 10.40 9.69 2.33
N LEU A 246 9.89 8.89 3.28
CA LEU A 246 8.61 9.19 3.94
C LEU A 246 8.62 10.52 4.69
N GLY A 247 9.77 10.98 5.16
CA GLY A 247 9.93 12.26 5.87
C GLY A 247 9.90 13.48 4.95
N THR A 248 10.19 13.32 3.65
CA THR A 248 10.25 14.41 2.68
C THR A 248 8.97 14.61 1.88
N ILE A 249 7.97 13.72 2.02
CA ILE A 249 6.73 13.70 1.20
C ILE A 249 6.11 15.11 1.05
N ALA A 250 5.92 15.85 2.15
CA ALA A 250 5.30 17.16 2.09
C ALA A 250 6.16 18.22 1.36
N ASN A 251 7.48 18.11 1.42
CA ASN A 251 8.41 18.99 0.71
C ASN A 251 8.43 18.62 -0.78
N ASP A 252 8.55 17.32 -1.07
CA ASP A 252 8.57 16.82 -2.43
C ASP A 252 7.28 17.17 -3.18
N MET A 253 6.11 17.02 -2.56
CA MET A 253 4.83 17.43 -3.14
C MET A 253 4.79 18.93 -3.48
N ARG A 254 5.35 19.80 -2.63
CA ARG A 254 5.40 21.26 -2.89
C ARG A 254 6.32 21.62 -4.05
N GLU A 255 7.35 20.82 -4.31
CA GLU A 255 8.26 21.04 -5.44
C GLU A 255 7.67 20.58 -6.77
N ILE A 256 6.92 19.46 -6.76
CA ILE A 256 6.47 18.80 -7.98
C ILE A 256 5.04 19.12 -8.38
N HIS A 257 4.19 19.55 -7.42
CA HIS A 257 2.76 19.79 -7.64
C HIS A 257 2.06 18.61 -8.34
N PRO A 258 1.96 17.43 -7.70
CA PRO A 258 1.41 16.24 -8.33
C PRO A 258 -0.09 16.36 -8.58
N THR A 259 -0.58 15.63 -9.58
CA THR A 259 -2.01 15.53 -9.88
C THR A 259 -2.65 14.29 -9.28
N MET A 260 -1.86 13.27 -8.94
CA MET A 260 -2.35 12.07 -8.27
C MET A 260 -1.28 11.37 -7.42
N MET A 261 -1.74 10.56 -6.48
CA MET A 261 -0.92 9.64 -5.70
C MET A 261 -1.73 8.44 -5.24
N CYS A 262 -1.01 7.35 -4.89
CA CYS A 262 -1.54 6.30 -4.05
C CYS A 262 -1.28 6.60 -2.59
N ALA A 263 -2.20 6.21 -1.74
CA ALA A 263 -2.04 6.32 -0.31
C ALA A 263 -2.64 5.11 0.42
N VAL A 264 -2.17 4.87 1.62
CA VAL A 264 -2.87 4.04 2.60
C VAL A 264 -3.56 4.98 3.60
N PRO A 265 -4.65 4.55 4.25
CA PRO A 265 -5.41 5.41 5.18
C PRO A 265 -4.53 6.12 6.20
N ARG A 266 -3.55 5.43 6.75
CA ARG A 266 -2.64 5.99 7.77
C ARG A 266 -1.83 7.21 7.29
N VAL A 267 -1.47 7.27 6.03
CA VAL A 267 -0.77 8.43 5.46
C VAL A 267 -1.73 9.63 5.39
N LEU A 268 -2.97 9.41 4.98
CA LEU A 268 -3.99 10.47 4.93
C LEU A 268 -4.38 10.97 6.33
N GLU A 269 -4.45 10.08 7.31
CA GLU A 269 -4.64 10.45 8.72
C GLU A 269 -3.52 11.36 9.23
N ARG A 270 -2.26 11.04 8.92
CA ARG A 270 -1.11 11.89 9.28
C ARG A 270 -1.15 13.26 8.57
N PHE A 271 -1.54 13.31 7.31
CA PHE A 271 -1.74 14.57 6.60
C PHE A 271 -2.85 15.41 7.25
N TYR A 272 -3.98 14.78 7.54
CA TYR A 272 -5.08 15.43 8.25
C TYR A 272 -4.62 15.97 9.61
N GLU A 273 -3.89 15.18 10.39
CA GLU A 273 -3.39 15.63 11.69
C GLU A 273 -2.41 16.80 11.57
N ALA A 274 -1.49 16.77 10.60
CA ALA A 274 -0.60 17.91 10.34
C ALA A 274 -1.39 19.18 9.99
N ILE A 275 -2.44 19.06 9.18
CA ILE A 275 -3.36 20.18 8.86
C ILE A 275 -4.08 20.67 10.13
N TYR A 276 -4.61 19.75 10.94
CA TYR A 276 -5.27 20.10 12.20
C TYR A 276 -4.34 20.84 13.17
N GLN A 277 -3.10 20.37 13.35
CA GLN A 277 -2.11 21.05 14.19
C GLN A 277 -1.72 22.42 13.64
N SER A 278 -1.68 22.61 12.32
CA SER A 278 -1.47 23.93 11.72
C SER A 278 -2.58 24.92 12.08
N GLY A 279 -3.82 24.42 12.14
CA GLY A 279 -4.98 25.22 12.60
C GLY A 279 -4.90 25.62 14.08
N LYS A 280 -4.41 24.72 14.95
CA LYS A 280 -4.19 25.02 16.38
C LYS A 280 -3.21 26.17 16.60
N LYS A 281 -2.23 26.34 15.73
CA LYS A 281 -1.24 27.44 15.81
C LYS A 281 -1.82 28.81 15.41
N GLN A 282 -2.97 28.84 14.74
CA GLN A 282 -3.64 30.09 14.38
C GLN A 282 -4.30 30.75 15.61
N LYS A 283 -4.53 32.07 15.55
CA LYS A 283 -5.10 32.84 16.66
C LYS A 283 -6.35 33.60 16.21
N GLY A 284 -7.20 33.95 17.17
CA GLY A 284 -8.37 34.78 16.96
C GLY A 284 -9.34 34.27 15.89
N ILE A 285 -9.89 35.15 15.09
CA ILE A 285 -10.92 34.87 14.06
C ILE A 285 -10.41 33.86 13.03
N ALA A 286 -9.13 33.93 12.65
CA ALA A 286 -8.54 32.98 11.69
C ALA A 286 -8.64 31.53 12.17
N ARG A 287 -8.41 31.28 13.47
CA ARG A 287 -8.57 29.95 14.08
C ARG A 287 -10.02 29.47 14.00
N THR A 288 -10.97 30.35 14.33
CA THR A 288 -12.41 30.03 14.29
C THR A 288 -12.86 29.66 12.88
N ILE A 289 -12.47 30.45 11.86
CA ILE A 289 -12.78 30.17 10.45
C ILE A 289 -12.12 28.87 9.99
N PHE A 290 -10.88 28.62 10.38
CA PHE A 290 -10.16 27.39 10.02
C PHE A 290 -10.90 26.15 10.54
N PHE A 291 -11.24 26.10 11.84
CA PHE A 291 -11.94 24.96 12.42
C PHE A 291 -13.39 24.83 11.94
N TRP A 292 -14.08 25.94 11.64
CA TRP A 292 -15.38 25.89 10.96
C TRP A 292 -15.26 25.18 9.60
N ALA A 293 -14.29 25.56 8.77
CA ALA A 293 -14.07 24.94 7.47
C ALA A 293 -13.67 23.47 7.61
N LEU A 294 -12.78 23.14 8.57
CA LEU A 294 -12.36 21.78 8.83
C LEU A 294 -13.56 20.87 9.17
N HIS A 295 -14.42 21.30 10.12
CA HIS A 295 -15.61 20.51 10.49
C HIS A 295 -16.67 20.45 9.38
N LEU A 296 -16.72 21.45 8.50
CA LEU A 296 -17.55 21.41 7.31
C LEU A 296 -17.08 20.31 6.35
N GLY A 297 -15.76 20.21 6.12
CA GLY A 297 -15.15 19.18 5.27
C GLY A 297 -15.30 17.76 5.83
N GLU A 298 -15.20 17.58 7.14
CA GLU A 298 -15.38 16.28 7.80
C GLU A 298 -16.76 15.65 7.56
N ARG A 299 -17.77 16.48 7.26
CA ARG A 299 -19.16 16.06 7.00
C ARG A 299 -19.48 15.97 5.50
N TYR A 300 -18.47 16.06 4.66
CA TYR A 300 -18.68 16.06 3.22
C TYR A 300 -19.26 14.73 2.75
N LYS A 301 -20.37 14.81 2.03
CA LYS A 301 -20.99 13.68 1.35
C LYS A 301 -20.54 13.66 -0.11
N ILE A 302 -20.10 12.51 -0.57
CA ILE A 302 -19.57 12.35 -1.93
C ILE A 302 -20.70 12.47 -2.95
N ASP A 303 -21.83 11.82 -2.68
CA ASP A 303 -23.00 11.94 -3.53
C ASP A 303 -23.57 13.38 -3.50
N SER A 304 -23.45 14.07 -4.63
CA SER A 304 -23.93 15.45 -4.79
C SER A 304 -25.45 15.57 -4.68
N THR A 305 -26.21 14.51 -5.03
CA THR A 305 -27.67 14.52 -4.95
C THR A 305 -28.17 14.57 -3.50
N SER A 306 -27.33 14.09 -2.56
CA SER A 306 -27.61 14.10 -1.12
C SER A 306 -27.20 15.41 -0.43
N ARG A 307 -26.59 16.37 -1.15
CA ARG A 307 -26.14 17.64 -0.60
C ARG A 307 -27.14 18.77 -0.87
N HIS A 308 -27.42 19.55 0.16
CA HIS A 308 -28.26 20.73 0.04
C HIS A 308 -27.45 21.91 -0.54
N TRP A 309 -28.02 22.71 -1.44
CA TRP A 309 -27.36 23.86 -2.09
C TRP A 309 -26.67 24.82 -1.11
N PHE A 310 -27.23 25.03 0.08
CA PHE A 310 -26.67 25.87 1.13
C PHE A 310 -25.36 25.30 1.70
N TYR A 311 -25.23 23.96 1.73
CA TYR A 311 -23.98 23.32 2.12
C TYR A 311 -22.88 23.53 1.06
N ASP A 312 -23.22 23.41 -0.22
CA ASP A 312 -22.27 23.67 -1.32
C ASP A 312 -21.84 25.14 -1.38
N TRP A 313 -22.73 26.07 -1.06
CA TRP A 313 -22.38 27.48 -0.89
C TRP A 313 -21.36 27.70 0.25
N LYS A 314 -21.58 27.06 1.42
CA LYS A 314 -20.61 27.10 2.54
C LYS A 314 -19.26 26.51 2.13
N LEU A 315 -19.23 25.39 1.39
CA LEU A 315 -18.01 24.79 0.87
C LEU A 315 -17.25 25.77 -0.04
N SER A 316 -17.94 26.52 -0.88
CA SER A 316 -17.31 27.53 -1.75
C SER A 316 -16.64 28.65 -0.94
N ILE A 317 -17.24 29.07 0.17
CA ILE A 317 -16.62 30.04 1.10
C ILE A 317 -15.42 29.42 1.80
N ALA A 318 -15.55 28.19 2.31
CA ALA A 318 -14.47 27.47 2.95
C ALA A 318 -13.28 27.24 1.99
N ASP A 319 -13.57 26.97 0.71
CA ASP A 319 -12.53 26.83 -0.32
C ASP A 319 -11.73 28.12 -0.51
N LYS A 320 -12.40 29.26 -0.64
CA LYS A 320 -11.73 30.55 -0.82
C LYS A 320 -10.91 30.99 0.40
N LEU A 321 -11.41 30.74 1.61
CA LEU A 321 -10.77 31.23 2.83
C LEU A 321 -9.72 30.30 3.42
N VAL A 322 -9.91 28.97 3.27
CA VAL A 322 -9.12 27.94 3.98
C VAL A 322 -8.57 26.87 3.05
N TYR A 323 -9.43 26.17 2.27
CA TYR A 323 -9.00 24.95 1.57
C TYR A 323 -7.99 25.23 0.45
N SER A 324 -8.13 26.34 -0.30
CA SER A 324 -7.14 26.75 -1.30
C SER A 324 -5.76 26.94 -0.69
N LYS A 325 -5.69 27.51 0.53
CA LYS A 325 -4.43 27.70 1.25
C LYS A 325 -3.85 26.38 1.75
N ILE A 326 -4.71 25.46 2.18
CA ILE A 326 -4.25 24.10 2.56
C ILE A 326 -3.63 23.43 1.35
N ARG A 327 -4.31 23.43 0.19
CA ARG A 327 -3.77 22.81 -1.05
C ARG A 327 -2.45 23.45 -1.46
N ALA A 328 -2.35 24.78 -1.47
CA ALA A 328 -1.11 25.48 -1.81
C ALA A 328 0.04 25.12 -0.85
N ASN A 329 -0.24 25.01 0.44
CA ASN A 329 0.78 24.66 1.44
C ASN A 329 1.33 23.24 1.30
N ILE A 330 0.62 22.34 0.65
CA ILE A 330 1.04 20.95 0.41
C ILE A 330 1.35 20.66 -1.05
N GLY A 331 1.27 21.68 -1.95
CA GLY A 331 1.54 21.52 -3.39
C GLY A 331 0.46 20.72 -4.13
N ALA A 332 -0.80 20.79 -3.68
CA ALA A 332 -1.90 19.98 -4.20
C ALA A 332 -3.00 20.82 -4.91
N GLU A 333 -2.63 21.93 -5.55
CA GLU A 333 -3.59 22.84 -6.18
C GLU A 333 -4.34 22.19 -7.36
N ASN A 334 -3.67 21.34 -8.10
CA ASN A 334 -4.18 20.65 -9.28
C ASN A 334 -4.44 19.16 -9.05
N PHE A 335 -4.69 18.77 -7.81
CA PHE A 335 -4.86 17.36 -7.46
C PHE A 335 -6.16 16.81 -8.05
N ASP A 336 -6.07 15.72 -8.80
CA ASP A 336 -7.22 15.06 -9.45
C ASP A 336 -7.76 13.89 -8.63
N ILE A 337 -6.85 13.07 -8.04
CA ILE A 337 -7.25 11.83 -7.38
C ILE A 337 -6.21 11.35 -6.37
N ILE A 338 -6.70 10.87 -5.23
CA ILE A 338 -5.97 9.97 -4.32
C ILE A 338 -6.60 8.59 -4.46
N VAL A 339 -5.82 7.58 -4.83
CA VAL A 339 -6.27 6.18 -4.74
C VAL A 339 -5.89 5.67 -3.37
N SER A 340 -6.87 5.19 -2.59
CA SER A 340 -6.66 4.63 -1.25
C SER A 340 -6.96 3.14 -1.25
N GLY A 341 -6.04 2.33 -0.74
CA GLY A 341 -6.17 0.88 -0.71
C GLY A 341 -5.49 0.25 0.51
N ALA A 342 -5.46 -1.07 0.54
CA ALA A 342 -4.87 -1.93 1.56
C ALA A 342 -5.56 -1.95 2.94
N ALA A 343 -6.39 -0.96 3.28
CA ALA A 343 -7.23 -0.92 4.48
C ALA A 343 -8.41 0.04 4.27
N ALA A 344 -9.46 -0.10 5.08
CA ALA A 344 -10.61 0.80 5.05
C ALA A 344 -10.22 2.20 5.53
N ILE A 345 -10.71 3.24 4.83
CA ILE A 345 -10.53 4.63 5.23
C ILE A 345 -11.76 5.12 6.01
N SER A 346 -11.53 5.99 7.02
CA SER A 346 -12.66 6.57 7.75
C SER A 346 -13.43 7.58 6.89
N GLN A 347 -14.75 7.62 7.07
CA GLN A 347 -15.63 8.58 6.37
C GLN A 347 -15.19 10.03 6.59
N LYS A 348 -14.75 10.36 7.80
CA LYS A 348 -14.23 11.66 8.18
C LYS A 348 -13.05 12.10 7.30
N ILE A 349 -12.06 11.22 7.16
CA ILE A 349 -10.83 11.50 6.40
C ILE A 349 -11.12 11.56 4.89
N ALA A 350 -11.83 10.56 4.35
CA ALA A 350 -12.20 10.53 2.93
C ALA A 350 -13.07 11.74 2.54
N GLY A 351 -14.02 12.11 3.41
CA GLY A 351 -14.87 13.29 3.25
C GLY A 351 -14.06 14.58 3.24
N PHE A 352 -13.19 14.77 4.24
CA PHE A 352 -12.36 15.97 4.34
C PHE A 352 -11.47 16.18 3.11
N PHE A 353 -10.72 15.15 2.69
CA PHE A 353 -9.88 15.28 1.49
C PHE A 353 -10.70 15.53 0.23
N SER A 354 -11.87 14.93 0.11
CA SER A 354 -12.78 15.19 -1.02
C SER A 354 -13.32 16.63 -1.00
N ALA A 355 -13.65 17.18 0.19
CA ALA A 355 -14.09 18.56 0.35
C ALA A 355 -13.03 19.58 -0.05
N ILE A 356 -11.77 19.28 0.23
CA ILE A 356 -10.65 20.14 -0.17
C ILE A 356 -10.17 19.90 -1.61
N LYS A 357 -11.00 19.26 -2.45
CA LYS A 357 -10.70 18.94 -3.86
C LYS A 357 -9.48 18.04 -4.07
N MET A 358 -9.24 17.15 -3.14
CA MET A 358 -8.32 16.02 -3.25
C MET A 358 -9.12 14.71 -3.10
N PRO A 359 -9.93 14.35 -4.09
CA PRO A 359 -10.92 13.28 -3.92
C PRO A 359 -10.26 11.92 -3.72
N VAL A 360 -10.72 11.21 -2.68
CA VAL A 360 -10.25 9.86 -2.35
C VAL A 360 -11.12 8.84 -3.06
N PHE A 361 -10.51 7.93 -3.79
CA PHE A 361 -11.11 6.78 -4.44
C PHE A 361 -10.60 5.51 -3.77
N GLU A 362 -11.50 4.69 -3.29
CA GLU A 362 -11.13 3.44 -2.63
C GLU A 362 -10.95 2.33 -3.65
N GLY A 363 -9.96 1.45 -3.42
CA GLY A 363 -9.75 0.25 -4.21
C GLY A 363 -9.54 -0.98 -3.33
N TYR A 364 -9.95 -2.14 -3.83
CA TYR A 364 -9.83 -3.42 -3.16
C TYR A 364 -9.21 -4.47 -4.06
N GLY A 365 -8.39 -5.28 -3.46
CA GLY A 365 -7.79 -6.45 -4.04
C GLY A 365 -6.61 -6.97 -3.24
N LEU A 366 -5.98 -7.99 -3.76
CA LEU A 366 -4.90 -8.74 -3.14
C LEU A 366 -3.74 -8.87 -4.13
N THR A 367 -2.56 -9.27 -3.67
CA THR A 367 -1.47 -9.61 -4.58
C THR A 367 -1.91 -10.71 -5.56
N GLU A 368 -2.70 -11.65 -5.08
CA GLU A 368 -3.29 -12.76 -5.83
C GLU A 368 -4.30 -12.30 -6.93
N THR A 369 -4.65 -11.03 -6.96
CA THR A 369 -5.57 -10.45 -7.96
C THR A 369 -4.97 -9.30 -8.78
N SER A 370 -3.66 -9.14 -8.80
CA SER A 370 -2.81 -8.34 -9.72
C SER A 370 -2.93 -6.80 -9.72
N PRO A 371 -3.28 -6.06 -8.70
CA PRO A 371 -3.91 -6.45 -7.45
C PRO A 371 -5.43 -6.20 -7.41
N VAL A 372 -6.07 -5.58 -8.42
CA VAL A 372 -7.38 -4.94 -8.29
C VAL A 372 -8.54 -5.88 -8.64
N ILE A 373 -9.50 -5.99 -7.71
CA ILE A 373 -10.82 -6.60 -7.94
C ILE A 373 -11.85 -5.49 -8.23
N ALA A 374 -11.91 -4.47 -7.38
CA ALA A 374 -12.87 -3.38 -7.47
C ALA A 374 -12.21 -2.04 -7.16
N VAL A 375 -12.68 -0.98 -7.77
CA VAL A 375 -12.22 0.39 -7.51
C VAL A 375 -13.34 1.39 -7.71
N SER A 376 -13.38 2.42 -6.85
CA SER A 376 -14.23 3.59 -7.03
C SER A 376 -13.98 4.24 -8.38
N ASN A 377 -15.01 4.74 -9.03
CA ASN A 377 -14.89 5.39 -10.34
C ASN A 377 -15.78 6.64 -10.43
N ARG A 378 -15.69 7.35 -11.56
CA ARG A 378 -16.39 8.62 -11.81
C ARG A 378 -17.79 8.45 -12.41
N ASN A 379 -18.23 7.23 -12.64
CA ASN A 379 -19.59 6.96 -13.13
C ASN A 379 -20.63 7.35 -12.06
N PRO A 380 -21.88 7.62 -12.44
CA PRO A 380 -22.96 7.82 -11.49
C PRO A 380 -23.00 6.65 -10.48
N HIS A 381 -23.04 6.96 -9.20
CA HIS A 381 -22.99 6.01 -8.08
C HIS A 381 -21.74 5.13 -7.99
N GLY A 382 -20.70 5.38 -8.81
CA GLY A 382 -19.47 4.57 -8.82
C GLY A 382 -18.55 4.80 -7.60
N ARG A 383 -18.88 5.76 -6.73
CA ARG A 383 -18.08 6.14 -5.56
C ARG A 383 -18.95 6.48 -4.35
N GLU A 384 -18.67 5.83 -3.22
CA GLU A 384 -19.26 6.10 -1.92
C GLU A 384 -18.28 5.68 -0.83
N VAL A 385 -18.20 6.41 0.28
CA VAL A 385 -17.30 6.05 1.38
C VAL A 385 -17.74 4.76 2.06
N GLY A 386 -16.77 3.88 2.32
CA GLY A 386 -17.04 2.55 2.88
C GLY A 386 -17.38 1.49 1.83
N TYR A 387 -17.44 1.90 0.56
CA TYR A 387 -17.50 0.99 -0.59
C TYR A 387 -16.19 1.11 -1.38
N VAL A 388 -15.62 -0.03 -1.72
CA VAL A 388 -14.38 -0.09 -2.50
C VAL A 388 -14.61 0.07 -4.01
N GLY A 389 -15.82 0.49 -4.40
CA GLY A 389 -16.22 0.75 -5.78
C GLY A 389 -16.82 -0.46 -6.48
N GLN A 390 -16.83 -0.41 -7.80
CA GLN A 390 -17.37 -1.44 -8.67
C GLN A 390 -16.29 -2.40 -9.14
N PRO A 391 -16.59 -3.68 -9.39
CA PRO A 391 -15.64 -4.60 -10.02
C PRO A 391 -15.09 -4.01 -11.31
N LEU A 392 -13.79 -4.22 -11.55
CA LEU A 392 -13.17 -3.80 -12.82
C LEU A 392 -13.79 -4.58 -13.99
N PRO A 393 -13.98 -3.96 -15.16
CA PRO A 393 -14.40 -4.67 -16.36
C PRO A 393 -13.48 -5.88 -16.63
N GLY A 394 -14.07 -7.05 -16.91
CA GLY A 394 -13.34 -8.31 -17.07
C GLY A 394 -13.05 -9.06 -15.77
N THR A 395 -13.50 -8.53 -14.62
CA THR A 395 -13.47 -9.21 -13.33
C THR A 395 -14.90 -9.51 -12.88
N GLU A 396 -15.22 -10.78 -12.72
CA GLU A 396 -16.48 -11.25 -12.13
C GLU A 396 -16.32 -11.32 -10.61
N VAL A 397 -17.36 -10.88 -9.88
CA VAL A 397 -17.39 -10.95 -8.41
C VAL A 397 -18.70 -11.54 -7.97
N LYS A 398 -18.65 -12.51 -7.05
CA LYS A 398 -19.82 -13.06 -6.35
C LYS A 398 -19.60 -13.07 -4.84
N ILE A 399 -20.69 -13.03 -4.10
CA ILE A 399 -20.69 -13.30 -2.66
C ILE A 399 -21.18 -14.74 -2.47
N ALA A 400 -20.34 -15.58 -1.90
CA ALA A 400 -20.70 -16.97 -1.60
C ALA A 400 -21.67 -17.06 -0.42
N ASP A 401 -22.29 -18.22 -0.19
CA ASP A 401 -23.29 -18.44 0.87
C ASP A 401 -22.77 -18.13 2.28
N ASN A 402 -21.47 -18.31 2.51
CA ASN A 402 -20.79 -17.96 3.77
C ASN A 402 -20.44 -16.47 3.88
N GLY A 403 -20.81 -15.64 2.91
CA GLY A 403 -20.50 -14.21 2.85
C GLY A 403 -19.13 -13.89 2.27
N GLU A 404 -18.39 -14.88 1.75
CA GLU A 404 -17.07 -14.68 1.16
C GLU A 404 -17.13 -13.99 -0.20
N ILE A 405 -16.23 -13.05 -0.42
CA ILE A 405 -15.99 -12.45 -1.72
C ILE A 405 -15.19 -13.43 -2.56
N CYS A 406 -15.73 -13.86 -3.69
CA CYS A 406 -15.02 -14.65 -4.68
C CYS A 406 -14.89 -13.84 -5.97
N CYS A 407 -13.75 -13.93 -6.65
CA CYS A 407 -13.57 -13.28 -7.94
C CYS A 407 -13.01 -14.24 -8.99
N ARG A 408 -13.33 -13.96 -10.25
CA ARG A 408 -12.84 -14.68 -11.42
C ARG A 408 -12.52 -13.69 -12.53
N GLY A 409 -11.42 -13.88 -13.23
CA GLY A 409 -11.04 -13.01 -14.35
C GLY A 409 -9.55 -13.00 -14.63
N HIS A 410 -9.17 -12.13 -15.54
CA HIS A 410 -7.79 -11.95 -16.00
C HIS A 410 -6.81 -11.46 -14.90
N ASN A 411 -7.35 -10.93 -13.81
CA ASN A 411 -6.59 -10.45 -12.67
C ASN A 411 -6.14 -11.56 -11.71
N VAL A 412 -6.76 -12.75 -11.76
CA VAL A 412 -6.44 -13.85 -10.85
C VAL A 412 -5.06 -14.44 -11.17
N MET A 413 -4.24 -14.62 -10.16
CA MET A 413 -2.86 -15.14 -10.25
C MET A 413 -2.76 -16.48 -10.97
N MET A 414 -1.57 -16.84 -11.42
CA MET A 414 -1.25 -18.17 -11.94
C MET A 414 -1.26 -19.25 -10.84
N GLY A 415 -1.03 -18.86 -9.59
CA GLY A 415 -0.95 -19.73 -8.42
C GLY A 415 0.22 -19.35 -7.50
N TYR A 416 0.40 -20.13 -6.44
CA TYR A 416 1.53 -20.01 -5.53
C TYR A 416 2.74 -20.80 -6.03
N TYR A 417 3.89 -20.15 -6.12
CA TYR A 417 5.14 -20.73 -6.59
C TYR A 417 5.54 -21.93 -5.73
N LYS A 418 5.81 -23.07 -6.37
CA LYS A 418 6.11 -24.37 -5.76
C LYS A 418 5.03 -24.96 -4.83
N HIS A 419 3.83 -24.32 -4.75
CA HIS A 419 2.75 -24.75 -3.86
C HIS A 419 1.41 -24.94 -4.60
N PRO A 420 1.32 -25.92 -5.52
CA PRO A 420 0.08 -26.17 -6.27
C PRO A 420 -1.09 -26.63 -5.36
N GLU A 421 -0.81 -27.27 -4.24
CA GLU A 421 -1.80 -27.67 -3.24
C GLU A 421 -2.46 -26.43 -2.57
N LEU A 422 -1.67 -25.43 -2.19
CA LEU A 422 -2.20 -24.18 -1.63
C LEU A 422 -2.98 -23.38 -2.68
N THR A 423 -2.61 -23.50 -3.95
CA THR A 423 -3.34 -22.88 -5.05
C THR A 423 -4.74 -23.47 -5.18
N LYS A 424 -4.87 -24.79 -5.11
CA LYS A 424 -6.16 -25.51 -5.15
C LYS A 424 -7.06 -25.21 -3.94
N GLU A 425 -6.50 -24.80 -2.80
CA GLU A 425 -7.28 -24.37 -1.63
C GLU A 425 -7.99 -23.03 -1.85
N VAL A 426 -7.47 -22.18 -2.75
CA VAL A 426 -7.95 -20.81 -2.94
C VAL A 426 -8.50 -20.52 -4.34
N ILE A 427 -8.25 -21.38 -5.32
CA ILE A 427 -8.85 -21.32 -6.66
C ILE A 427 -9.58 -22.64 -6.89
N ASP A 428 -10.90 -22.55 -7.01
CA ASP A 428 -11.76 -23.74 -7.25
C ASP A 428 -11.70 -24.24 -8.70
N GLU A 429 -12.37 -25.37 -8.97
CA GLU A 429 -12.39 -25.99 -10.31
C GLU A 429 -13.11 -25.13 -11.38
N GLU A 430 -13.95 -24.17 -10.95
CA GLU A 430 -14.63 -23.22 -11.84
C GLU A 430 -13.79 -21.95 -12.10
N GLY A 431 -12.61 -21.86 -11.49
CA GLY A 431 -11.69 -20.72 -11.59
C GLY A 431 -12.02 -19.54 -10.68
N TRP A 432 -12.89 -19.71 -9.67
CA TRP A 432 -13.14 -18.69 -8.67
C TRP A 432 -12.02 -18.67 -7.63
N PHE A 433 -11.44 -17.50 -7.47
CA PHE A 433 -10.49 -17.24 -6.39
C PHE A 433 -11.26 -16.83 -5.12
N HIS A 434 -11.05 -17.57 -4.05
CA HIS A 434 -11.58 -17.37 -2.72
C HIS A 434 -10.68 -16.40 -1.94
N THR A 435 -11.16 -15.16 -1.74
CA THR A 435 -10.32 -14.09 -1.18
C THR A 435 -10.03 -14.23 0.31
N GLY A 436 -10.88 -14.98 1.03
CA GLY A 436 -10.89 -15.01 2.49
C GLY A 436 -11.43 -13.73 3.13
N ASP A 437 -11.86 -12.76 2.35
CA ASP A 437 -12.52 -11.55 2.81
C ASP A 437 -14.04 -11.68 2.66
N MET A 438 -14.80 -11.12 3.59
CA MET A 438 -16.27 -11.08 3.55
C MET A 438 -16.74 -9.75 2.99
N GLY A 439 -17.88 -9.77 2.30
CA GLY A 439 -18.44 -8.54 1.75
C GLY A 439 -19.89 -8.66 1.29
N GLU A 440 -20.37 -7.56 0.75
CA GLU A 440 -21.68 -7.41 0.17
C GLU A 440 -21.62 -6.55 -1.10
N ILE A 441 -22.54 -6.75 -2.01
CA ILE A 441 -22.71 -5.96 -3.24
C ILE A 441 -24.05 -5.26 -3.15
N ASP A 442 -24.06 -3.94 -3.34
CA ASP A 442 -25.29 -3.16 -3.33
C ASP A 442 -26.00 -3.09 -4.70
N GLN A 443 -27.15 -2.40 -4.75
CA GLN A 443 -27.95 -2.22 -5.97
C GLN A 443 -27.24 -1.47 -7.11
N TYR A 444 -26.13 -0.78 -6.81
CA TYR A 444 -25.30 -0.07 -7.80
C TYR A 444 -24.06 -0.87 -8.20
N ASN A 445 -24.03 -2.16 -7.86
CA ASN A 445 -22.88 -3.06 -8.10
C ASN A 445 -21.59 -2.58 -7.41
N ARG A 446 -21.72 -1.89 -6.25
CA ARG A 446 -20.57 -1.50 -5.44
C ARG A 446 -20.27 -2.56 -4.40
N LEU A 447 -19.01 -2.93 -4.30
CA LEU A 447 -18.51 -3.88 -3.32
C LEU A 447 -18.18 -3.17 -2.00
N ARG A 448 -18.58 -3.77 -0.89
CA ARG A 448 -18.23 -3.36 0.47
C ARG A 448 -17.60 -4.52 1.21
N ILE A 449 -16.46 -4.28 1.84
CA ILE A 449 -15.78 -5.27 2.67
C ILE A 449 -16.38 -5.20 4.07
N THR A 450 -16.81 -6.34 4.60
CA THR A 450 -17.41 -6.45 5.93
C THR A 450 -16.51 -7.15 6.95
N GLY A 451 -15.43 -7.80 6.50
CA GLY A 451 -14.45 -8.43 7.40
C GLY A 451 -13.58 -9.47 6.72
N ARG A 452 -12.88 -10.26 7.53
CA ARG A 452 -12.07 -11.39 7.08
C ARG A 452 -12.53 -12.70 7.73
N ILE A 453 -12.70 -13.75 6.95
CA ILE A 453 -13.12 -15.07 7.45
C ILE A 453 -12.15 -15.57 8.51
N LYS A 454 -10.84 -15.49 8.26
CA LYS A 454 -9.79 -15.96 9.17
C LYS A 454 -9.56 -15.08 10.40
N SER A 455 -10.09 -13.86 10.42
CA SER A 455 -10.02 -12.96 11.59
C SER A 455 -11.19 -13.17 12.54
N LEU A 456 -12.31 -13.72 12.04
CA LEU A 456 -13.49 -13.99 12.86
C LEU A 456 -13.15 -14.99 13.96
N PHE A 457 -13.57 -14.70 15.18
CA PHE A 457 -13.52 -15.67 16.27
C PHE A 457 -14.87 -15.82 16.95
N LYS A 458 -15.09 -16.98 17.58
CA LYS A 458 -16.29 -17.25 18.36
C LYS A 458 -16.07 -16.97 19.83
N THR A 459 -17.03 -16.31 20.45
CA THR A 459 -17.12 -16.26 21.91
C THR A 459 -17.60 -17.61 22.46
N SER A 460 -17.40 -17.83 23.79
CA SER A 460 -17.92 -19.03 24.47
C SER A 460 -19.45 -19.19 24.35
N GLY A 461 -20.17 -18.09 24.12
CA GLY A 461 -21.61 -18.09 23.84
C GLY A 461 -21.98 -18.36 22.38
N GLY A 462 -21.01 -18.76 21.53
CA GLY A 462 -21.23 -19.11 20.13
C GLY A 462 -21.45 -17.93 19.16
N LYS A 463 -21.28 -16.69 19.63
CA LYS A 463 -21.42 -15.50 18.78
C LYS A 463 -20.11 -15.19 18.08
N TYR A 464 -20.19 -14.92 16.77
CA TYR A 464 -19.04 -14.45 15.99
C TYR A 464 -18.74 -12.99 16.27
N ILE A 465 -17.47 -12.68 16.43
CA ILE A 465 -16.92 -11.31 16.53
C ILE A 465 -16.02 -11.07 15.33
N ASN A 466 -16.18 -9.90 14.72
CA ASN A 466 -15.27 -9.40 13.71
C ASN A 466 -14.31 -8.39 14.34
N PRO A 467 -13.07 -8.79 14.66
CA PRO A 467 -12.14 -7.90 15.31
C PRO A 467 -11.72 -6.72 14.43
N ASP A 468 -11.61 -6.92 13.11
CA ASP A 468 -11.10 -5.89 12.19
C ASP A 468 -12.00 -4.63 12.19
N VAL A 469 -13.33 -4.81 12.29
CA VAL A 469 -14.30 -3.70 12.37
C VAL A 469 -14.16 -2.93 13.69
N ILE A 470 -14.00 -3.67 14.80
CA ILE A 470 -13.84 -3.07 16.12
C ILE A 470 -12.50 -2.33 16.21
N GLU A 471 -11.42 -2.95 15.74
CA GLU A 471 -10.07 -2.37 15.73
C GLU A 471 -10.02 -1.09 14.91
N ALA A 472 -10.60 -1.10 13.71
CA ALA A 472 -10.69 0.09 12.86
C ALA A 472 -11.44 1.24 13.55
N LYS A 473 -12.53 0.91 14.26
CA LYS A 473 -13.31 1.90 15.02
C LYS A 473 -12.51 2.47 16.20
N PHE A 474 -11.80 1.62 16.94
CA PHE A 474 -10.97 2.06 18.06
C PHE A 474 -9.79 2.93 17.58
N CYS A 475 -9.13 2.55 16.50
CA CYS A 475 -8.05 3.32 15.90
C CYS A 475 -8.50 4.63 15.24
N ALA A 476 -9.81 4.88 15.09
CA ALA A 476 -10.33 6.19 14.71
C ALA A 476 -10.22 7.24 15.83
N SER A 477 -9.98 6.80 17.09
CA SER A 477 -9.68 7.69 18.20
C SER A 477 -8.26 8.25 18.10
N LYS A 478 -8.09 9.53 18.40
CA LYS A 478 -6.77 10.19 18.47
C LYS A 478 -5.85 9.62 19.54
N LEU A 479 -6.41 9.05 20.60
CA LEU A 479 -5.65 8.52 21.71
C LEU A 479 -5.20 7.08 21.52
N ILE A 480 -5.68 6.39 20.46
CA ILE A 480 -5.39 4.98 20.20
C ILE A 480 -4.60 4.85 18.91
N GLU A 481 -3.33 4.50 19.00
CA GLU A 481 -2.44 4.31 17.85
C GLU A 481 -2.64 2.94 17.22
N GLN A 482 -2.72 1.89 18.05
CA GLN A 482 -2.88 0.51 17.59
C GLN A 482 -3.83 -0.22 18.55
N CYS A 483 -4.63 -1.13 18.02
CA CYS A 483 -5.57 -1.93 18.75
C CYS A 483 -5.60 -3.36 18.21
N LEU A 484 -5.63 -4.36 19.09
CA LEU A 484 -5.87 -5.75 18.76
C LEU A 484 -6.98 -6.31 19.63
N VAL A 485 -8.08 -6.71 19.00
CA VAL A 485 -9.24 -7.29 19.71
C VAL A 485 -9.01 -8.80 19.88
N VAL A 486 -9.20 -9.27 21.11
CA VAL A 486 -9.02 -10.66 21.53
C VAL A 486 -10.27 -11.16 22.27
N GLY A 487 -10.41 -12.46 22.46
CA GLY A 487 -11.55 -13.03 23.19
C GLY A 487 -12.11 -14.29 22.57
N GLU A 488 -11.32 -15.00 21.74
CA GLU A 488 -11.70 -16.31 21.21
C GLU A 488 -11.98 -17.29 22.36
N ASN A 489 -13.16 -17.94 22.30
CA ASN A 489 -13.68 -18.82 23.34
C ASN A 489 -13.91 -18.16 24.71
N GLN A 490 -13.87 -16.81 24.78
CA GLN A 490 -14.14 -16.04 25.99
C GLN A 490 -15.58 -15.49 26.01
N LYS A 491 -16.05 -15.05 27.16
CA LYS A 491 -17.46 -14.56 27.33
C LYS A 491 -17.72 -13.21 26.60
N PHE A 492 -16.68 -12.44 26.32
CA PHE A 492 -16.76 -11.09 25.74
C PHE A 492 -15.47 -10.74 24.99
N ALA A 493 -15.50 -9.67 24.21
CA ALA A 493 -14.32 -9.13 23.57
C ALA A 493 -13.46 -8.33 24.56
N GLY A 494 -12.15 -8.55 24.51
CA GLY A 494 -11.13 -7.72 25.15
C GLY A 494 -10.24 -7.05 24.11
N ALA A 495 -9.38 -6.10 24.52
CA ALA A 495 -8.45 -5.45 23.60
C ALA A 495 -7.07 -5.20 24.23
N LEU A 496 -6.03 -5.38 23.43
CA LEU A 496 -4.71 -4.80 23.65
C LEU A 496 -4.68 -3.44 22.93
N ILE A 497 -4.36 -2.37 23.63
CA ILE A 497 -4.39 -1.00 23.12
C ILE A 497 -3.03 -0.35 23.32
N ILE A 498 -2.47 0.18 22.25
CA ILE A 498 -1.30 1.06 22.30
C ILE A 498 -1.79 2.49 22.16
N PRO A 499 -1.55 3.34 23.17
CA PRO A 499 -1.84 4.76 23.10
C PRO A 499 -1.07 5.46 21.97
N SER A 500 -1.67 6.48 21.35
CA SER A 500 -0.90 7.49 20.63
C SER A 500 -0.10 8.28 21.66
N PHE A 501 1.14 7.88 21.89
CA PHE A 501 1.98 8.54 22.89
C PHE A 501 2.26 10.00 22.56
N THR A 502 2.19 10.39 21.31
CA THR A 502 2.28 11.80 20.90
C THR A 502 1.11 12.62 21.46
N ASP A 503 -0.11 12.14 21.24
CA ASP A 503 -1.32 12.84 21.70
C ASP A 503 -1.52 12.69 23.21
N LEU A 504 -1.18 11.53 23.77
CA LEU A 504 -1.26 11.29 25.20
C LEU A 504 -0.29 12.19 25.99
N LYS A 505 0.94 12.37 25.51
CA LYS A 505 1.92 13.30 26.11
C LYS A 505 1.43 14.76 26.05
N ALA A 506 0.84 15.16 24.92
CA ALA A 506 0.24 16.49 24.79
C ALA A 506 -0.90 16.69 25.79
N TRP A 507 -1.78 15.71 25.92
CA TRP A 507 -2.88 15.74 26.90
C TRP A 507 -2.36 15.74 28.34
N CYS A 508 -1.39 14.89 28.69
CA CYS A 508 -0.76 14.92 30.02
C CYS A 508 -0.15 16.27 30.37
N ALA A 509 0.46 16.95 29.39
CA ALA A 509 1.02 18.28 29.59
C ALA A 509 -0.08 19.34 29.83
N GLU A 510 -1.21 19.27 29.11
CA GLU A 510 -2.38 20.14 29.31
C GLU A 510 -2.98 19.94 30.71
N GLU A 511 -3.11 18.69 31.18
CA GLU A 511 -3.68 18.31 32.48
C GLU A 511 -2.66 18.33 33.64
N LYS A 512 -1.39 18.65 33.33
CA LYS A 512 -0.28 18.68 34.33
C LYS A 512 -0.04 17.34 35.01
N ILE A 513 -0.21 16.24 34.30
CA ILE A 513 0.02 14.88 34.80
C ILE A 513 1.51 14.55 34.66
N PRO A 514 2.23 14.28 35.76
CA PRO A 514 3.63 13.92 35.71
C PRO A 514 3.84 12.48 35.23
N TYR A 515 4.90 12.26 34.47
CA TYR A 515 5.37 10.94 34.04
C TYR A 515 6.85 11.01 33.67
N THR A 516 7.56 9.90 33.74
CA THR A 516 8.96 9.76 33.29
C THR A 516 9.06 8.86 32.05
N THR A 517 8.28 7.79 32.01
CA THR A 517 8.27 6.80 30.91
C THR A 517 6.85 6.55 30.38
N ASN A 518 6.75 5.97 29.19
CA ASN A 518 5.45 5.51 28.65
C ASN A 518 4.81 4.46 29.57
N ALA A 519 5.62 3.56 30.14
CA ALA A 519 5.13 2.52 31.05
C ALA A 519 4.51 3.10 32.33
N GLU A 520 5.12 4.13 32.92
CA GLU A 520 4.56 4.85 34.08
C GLU A 520 3.30 5.62 33.66
N MET A 521 3.33 6.28 32.51
CA MET A 521 2.21 7.06 31.99
C MET A 521 0.93 6.23 31.90
N ILE A 522 0.98 5.04 31.31
CA ILE A 522 -0.19 4.18 31.13
C ILE A 522 -0.72 3.57 32.43
N GLN A 523 0.06 3.61 33.52
CA GLN A 523 -0.37 3.16 34.85
C GLN A 523 -0.96 4.30 35.70
N ASN A 524 -0.84 5.55 35.25
CA ASN A 524 -1.39 6.70 35.95
C ASN A 524 -2.92 6.64 35.99
N ALA A 525 -3.50 6.86 37.19
CA ALA A 525 -4.94 6.75 37.42
C ALA A 525 -5.79 7.66 36.52
N GLU A 526 -5.34 8.91 36.24
CA GLU A 526 -6.07 9.84 35.41
C GLU A 526 -5.98 9.41 33.91
N VAL A 527 -4.84 8.85 33.48
CA VAL A 527 -4.68 8.27 32.16
C VAL A 527 -5.62 7.07 31.98
N MET A 528 -5.64 6.16 32.95
CA MET A 528 -6.55 5.01 32.94
C MET A 528 -8.03 5.43 32.90
N LYS A 529 -8.41 6.44 33.69
CA LYS A 529 -9.77 7.02 33.66
C LYS A 529 -10.09 7.66 32.29
N ARG A 530 -9.12 8.33 31.68
CA ARG A 530 -9.26 8.90 30.33
C ARG A 530 -9.48 7.82 29.29
N PHE A 531 -8.71 6.73 29.33
CA PHE A 531 -8.88 5.58 28.44
C PHE A 531 -10.18 4.82 28.69
N ALA A 532 -10.64 4.67 29.92
CA ALA A 532 -11.95 4.10 30.21
C ALA A 532 -13.09 4.88 29.54
N LYS A 533 -13.03 6.22 29.57
CA LYS A 533 -13.98 7.07 28.85
C LYS A 533 -13.86 6.89 27.34
N GLU A 534 -12.65 6.80 26.81
CA GLU A 534 -12.39 6.62 25.39
C GLU A 534 -12.93 5.27 24.87
N VAL A 535 -12.63 4.18 25.58
CA VAL A 535 -13.14 2.83 25.25
C VAL A 535 -14.67 2.80 25.28
N ASN A 536 -15.29 3.44 26.27
CA ASN A 536 -16.75 3.54 26.33
C ASN A 536 -17.32 4.34 25.16
N GLU A 537 -16.65 5.39 24.69
CA GLU A 537 -17.07 6.17 23.54
C GLU A 537 -16.99 5.33 22.25
N GLN A 538 -15.87 4.61 22.07
CA GLN A 538 -15.69 3.74 20.89
C GLN A 538 -16.65 2.53 20.89
N ASN A 539 -17.09 2.07 22.05
CA ASN A 539 -18.09 1.02 22.19
C ASN A 539 -19.51 1.44 21.78
N LYS A 540 -19.81 2.75 21.65
CA LYS A 540 -21.12 3.22 21.23
C LYS A 540 -21.46 2.74 19.81
N GLY A 541 -22.63 2.14 19.65
CA GLY A 541 -23.09 1.59 18.37
C GLY A 541 -22.55 0.21 18.01
N LEU A 542 -21.72 -0.41 18.88
CA LEU A 542 -21.36 -1.83 18.77
C LEU A 542 -22.44 -2.69 19.44
N GLY A 543 -22.65 -3.90 18.89
CA GLY A 543 -23.49 -4.92 19.51
C GLY A 543 -22.95 -5.34 20.89
N GLU A 544 -23.80 -5.82 21.81
CA GLU A 544 -23.41 -6.16 23.19
C GLU A 544 -22.27 -7.18 23.26
N THR A 545 -22.17 -8.09 22.32
CA THR A 545 -21.11 -9.09 22.22
C THR A 545 -19.82 -8.55 21.63
N GLU A 546 -19.89 -7.46 20.86
CA GLU A 546 -18.77 -6.82 20.15
C GLU A 546 -18.09 -5.76 21.02
N LYS A 547 -18.78 -5.28 22.08
CA LYS A 547 -18.22 -4.29 22.99
C LYS A 547 -16.98 -4.83 23.69
N VAL A 548 -15.90 -4.05 23.64
CA VAL A 548 -14.68 -4.32 24.40
C VAL A 548 -14.97 -4.03 25.87
N LYS A 549 -15.05 -5.08 26.68
CA LYS A 549 -15.39 -4.98 28.11
C LYS A 549 -14.18 -4.89 29.02
N LYS A 550 -13.05 -5.43 28.58
CA LYS A 550 -11.76 -5.30 29.27
C LYS A 550 -10.67 -4.94 28.28
N TYR A 551 -9.66 -4.22 28.70
CA TYR A 551 -8.52 -3.85 27.87
C TYR A 551 -7.24 -3.71 28.68
N VAL A 552 -6.10 -3.83 28.00
CA VAL A 552 -4.78 -3.59 28.57
C VAL A 552 -4.09 -2.53 27.71
N LEU A 553 -3.55 -1.49 28.36
CA LEU A 553 -2.68 -0.51 27.69
C LEU A 553 -1.26 -1.07 27.64
N LEU A 554 -0.62 -0.94 26.46
CA LEU A 554 0.76 -1.37 26.23
C LEU A 554 1.65 -0.14 26.09
N ALA A 555 2.87 -0.21 26.67
CA ALA A 555 3.85 0.87 26.62
C ALA A 555 4.68 0.88 25.33
N ASP A 556 4.85 -0.31 24.71
CA ASP A 556 5.70 -0.49 23.54
C ASP A 556 4.86 -0.58 22.27
N GLU A 557 5.20 0.23 21.28
CA GLU A 557 4.57 0.21 19.95
C GLU A 557 4.95 -1.08 19.20
N TRP A 558 3.99 -1.62 18.47
CA TRP A 558 4.28 -2.68 17.49
C TRP A 558 4.96 -2.07 16.27
N SER A 559 5.98 -2.75 15.77
CA SER A 559 6.75 -2.30 14.62
C SER A 559 7.21 -3.48 13.75
N ILE A 560 7.72 -3.16 12.56
CA ILE A 560 8.38 -4.14 11.70
C ILE A 560 9.66 -4.64 12.38
N ALA A 561 10.40 -3.73 13.02
CA ALA A 561 11.68 -4.03 13.66
C ALA A 561 11.57 -5.03 14.81
N ASN A 562 10.46 -4.99 15.59
CA ASN A 562 10.22 -5.96 16.67
C ASN A 562 9.40 -7.18 16.21
N GLY A 563 9.18 -7.34 14.89
CA GLY A 563 8.53 -8.50 14.30
C GLY A 563 7.01 -8.58 14.50
N LEU A 564 6.37 -7.56 15.07
CA LEU A 564 4.93 -7.56 15.40
C LEU A 564 4.06 -6.98 14.28
N LEU A 565 4.65 -6.24 13.34
CA LEU A 565 3.99 -5.79 12.12
C LEU A 565 4.58 -6.44 10.88
N THR A 566 3.77 -6.54 9.83
CA THR A 566 4.22 -6.85 8.48
C THR A 566 4.90 -5.62 7.86
N PRO A 567 5.65 -5.75 6.74
CA PRO A 567 6.18 -4.61 5.99
C PRO A 567 5.12 -3.60 5.55
N THR A 568 3.87 -4.04 5.41
CA THR A 568 2.70 -3.20 5.10
C THR A 568 1.99 -2.64 6.35
N LEU A 569 2.67 -2.68 7.51
CA LEU A 569 2.19 -2.19 8.81
C LEU A 569 0.93 -2.90 9.33
N LYS A 570 0.61 -4.10 8.86
CA LYS A 570 -0.49 -4.93 9.39
C LYS A 570 -0.01 -5.73 10.61
N ALA A 571 -0.85 -5.82 11.64
CA ALA A 571 -0.55 -6.57 12.87
C ALA A 571 -0.41 -8.08 12.56
N LYS A 572 0.69 -8.69 13.00
CA LYS A 572 0.89 -10.14 12.97
C LYS A 572 0.15 -10.76 14.16
N ARG A 573 -1.19 -10.83 14.06
CA ARG A 573 -2.12 -11.20 15.14
C ARG A 573 -1.65 -12.41 15.97
N LYS A 574 -1.28 -13.53 15.34
CA LYS A 574 -0.82 -14.73 16.04
C LYS A 574 0.43 -14.48 16.88
N VAL A 575 1.39 -13.73 16.35
CA VAL A 575 2.65 -13.39 17.03
C VAL A 575 2.38 -12.48 18.22
N ILE A 576 1.51 -11.47 18.05
CA ILE A 576 1.12 -10.54 19.11
C ILE A 576 0.38 -11.29 20.24
N ILE A 577 -0.59 -12.15 19.90
CA ILE A 577 -1.33 -12.94 20.87
C ILE A 577 -0.38 -13.86 21.65
N ALA A 578 0.56 -14.52 20.98
CA ALA A 578 1.54 -15.37 21.64
C ALA A 578 2.46 -14.57 22.59
N LYS A 579 2.93 -13.40 22.14
CA LYS A 579 3.80 -12.53 22.95
C LYS A 579 3.12 -12.01 24.22
N TYR A 580 1.85 -11.66 24.14
CA TYR A 580 1.09 -11.06 25.25
C TYR A 580 0.11 -12.03 25.91
N LYS A 581 0.36 -13.35 25.77
CA LYS A 581 -0.55 -14.41 26.24
C LYS A 581 -0.94 -14.24 27.70
N ASP A 582 0.03 -14.03 28.59
CA ASP A 582 -0.23 -13.90 30.04
C ASP A 582 -1.10 -12.68 30.38
N LEU A 583 -0.89 -11.56 29.70
CA LEU A 583 -1.73 -10.37 29.84
C LEU A 583 -3.15 -10.61 29.34
N ILE A 584 -3.29 -11.32 28.22
CA ILE A 584 -4.59 -11.68 27.66
C ILE A 584 -5.31 -12.64 28.61
N ASP A 585 -4.65 -13.68 29.10
CA ASP A 585 -5.23 -14.65 30.02
C ASP A 585 -5.70 -13.97 31.32
N SER A 586 -4.91 -13.04 31.88
CA SER A 586 -5.28 -12.26 33.07
C SER A 586 -6.48 -11.33 32.83
N MET A 587 -6.71 -10.89 31.61
CA MET A 587 -7.85 -10.06 31.24
C MET A 587 -9.18 -10.83 31.37
N PHE A 588 -9.16 -12.16 31.16
CA PHE A 588 -10.34 -13.01 31.17
C PHE A 588 -10.50 -13.86 32.45
N ALA A 589 -9.50 -13.84 33.30
CA ALA A 589 -9.52 -14.50 34.62
C ALA A 589 -10.61 -13.94 35.58
#